data_1990090a27b7ec6485aa70f3e312be9b
#
_entry.id   1990090a27b7ec6485aa70f3e312be9b
#
_cell.length_a   1.000
_cell.length_b   1.000
_cell.length_c   1.000
_cell.angle_alpha   90.00
_cell.angle_beta   90.00
_cell.angle_gamma   90.00
#
_symmetry.space_group_name_H-M   'P 1'
#
loop_
_entity.id
_entity.type
_entity.pdbx_description
1 polymer ?
#
loop_
_entity_poly.entity_id
_entity_poly.type
_entity_poly.pdbx_seq_one_letter_code
_entity_poly.pdbx_strand_id
1 'polypeptide(L)'
;MALNPQLTTDNYILLSQFIDPKWANHMYQDLVRNGQKDEYFNGDDNEMGPIYNLYKPHKGQEMLYHLTSGITGIVEASLFPTYSMMRLYKQGSHLRRHTDRPACEISMTMHLGGDEKWELLIERPDGEVREVILNPGDALLYLGCTAMHSRKGRYQGNDYGQLFLHYVRSQGPLAYTEVDLNTDKPDYDWESQLKNEYTGT
;
A
#
# COMPACT_ATOMS: atom_id res chain seq x y z
N MET A 1 3.07 8.49 -20.98
CA MET A 1 3.96 7.30 -21.11
C MET A 1 3.20 6.10 -20.60
N ALA A 2 3.27 4.96 -21.28
CA ALA A 2 2.66 3.72 -20.81
C ALA A 2 3.33 3.28 -19.49
N LEU A 3 2.55 2.71 -18.57
CA LEU A 3 3.08 2.07 -17.37
C LEU A 3 3.73 0.73 -17.74
N ASN A 4 4.52 0.21 -16.80
CA ASN A 4 5.04 -1.16 -16.89
C ASN A 4 3.92 -2.13 -17.29
N PRO A 5 4.12 -2.95 -18.34
CA PRO A 5 3.07 -3.84 -18.87
C PRO A 5 2.47 -4.79 -17.84
N GLN A 6 3.26 -5.26 -16.86
CA GLN A 6 2.73 -6.13 -15.81
C GLN A 6 1.73 -5.40 -14.92
N LEU A 7 1.98 -4.11 -14.59
CA LEU A 7 1.00 -3.32 -13.82
C LEU A 7 -0.32 -3.17 -14.56
N THR A 8 -0.30 -2.99 -15.88
CA THR A 8 -1.53 -2.85 -16.67
C THR A 8 -2.24 -4.18 -16.92
N THR A 9 -1.51 -5.29 -16.93
CA THR A 9 -2.05 -6.65 -17.16
C THR A 9 -2.57 -7.30 -15.87
N ASP A 10 -1.85 -7.13 -14.76
CA ASP A 10 -2.12 -7.84 -13.51
C ASP A 10 -2.63 -6.94 -12.39
N ASN A 11 -2.57 -5.61 -12.54
CA ASN A 11 -2.78 -4.59 -11.50
C ASN A 11 -1.68 -4.55 -10.42
N TYR A 12 -0.73 -5.49 -10.42
CA TYR A 12 0.32 -5.53 -9.40
C TYR A 12 1.63 -6.17 -9.90
N ILE A 13 2.70 -5.92 -9.15
CA ILE A 13 4.00 -6.59 -9.26
C ILE A 13 4.41 -7.07 -7.88
N LEU A 14 4.70 -8.37 -7.74
CA LEU A 14 5.29 -8.94 -6.53
C LEU A 14 6.81 -8.78 -6.57
N LEU A 15 7.38 -8.15 -5.57
CA LEU A 15 8.81 -7.91 -5.41
C LEU A 15 9.30 -8.71 -4.19
N SER A 16 9.85 -9.90 -4.45
CA SER A 16 10.38 -10.76 -3.38
C SER A 16 11.69 -10.20 -2.83
N GLN A 17 11.84 -10.21 -1.50
CA GLN A 17 13.01 -9.69 -0.80
C GLN A 17 13.41 -8.28 -1.25
N PHE A 18 12.42 -7.42 -1.44
CA PHE A 18 12.62 -6.03 -1.88
C PHE A 18 13.43 -5.20 -0.88
N ILE A 19 13.27 -5.50 0.40
CA ILE A 19 14.10 -4.97 1.48
C ILE A 19 14.71 -6.13 2.29
N ASP A 20 15.83 -5.87 2.96
CA ASP A 20 16.45 -6.86 3.84
C ASP A 20 15.45 -7.35 4.90
N PRO A 21 15.18 -8.66 5.01
CA PRO A 21 14.29 -9.22 6.03
C PRO A 21 14.69 -8.87 7.47
N LYS A 22 15.98 -8.66 7.75
CA LYS A 22 16.46 -8.23 9.08
C LYS A 22 16.04 -6.79 9.38
N TRP A 23 16.10 -5.92 8.35
CA TRP A 23 15.62 -4.56 8.47
C TRP A 23 14.10 -4.54 8.64
N ALA A 24 13.37 -5.32 7.85
CA ALA A 24 11.92 -5.48 7.99
C ALA A 24 11.53 -5.91 9.41
N ASN A 25 12.19 -6.94 9.93
CA ASN A 25 11.96 -7.41 11.31
C ASN A 25 12.30 -6.35 12.36
N HIS A 26 13.38 -5.58 12.17
CA HIS A 26 13.71 -4.48 13.09
C HIS A 26 12.58 -3.44 13.13
N MET A 27 12.07 -3.05 11.97
CA MET A 27 10.93 -2.12 11.87
C MET A 27 9.64 -2.70 12.48
N TYR A 28 9.41 -4.01 12.30
CA TYR A 28 8.30 -4.72 12.92
C TYR A 28 8.38 -4.67 14.44
N GLN A 29 9.55 -4.99 15.02
CA GLN A 29 9.76 -4.93 16.45
C GLN A 29 9.59 -3.51 17.04
N ASP A 30 10.02 -2.50 16.30
CA ASP A 30 9.78 -1.11 16.68
C ASP A 30 8.29 -0.77 16.65
N LEU A 31 7.56 -1.22 15.64
CA LEU A 31 6.12 -1.00 15.50
C LEU A 31 5.34 -1.69 16.64
N VAL A 32 5.68 -2.94 16.97
CA VAL A 32 5.06 -3.68 18.08
C VAL A 32 5.29 -2.97 19.42
N ARG A 33 6.54 -2.54 19.69
CA ARG A 33 6.87 -1.84 20.94
C ARG A 33 6.15 -0.49 21.07
N ASN A 34 6.01 0.22 19.98
CA ASN A 34 5.44 1.57 19.95
C ASN A 34 3.92 1.54 19.84
N GLY A 35 3.33 0.56 19.16
CA GLY A 35 1.88 0.40 19.06
C GLY A 35 1.17 0.17 20.41
N GLN A 36 1.93 -0.09 21.48
CA GLN A 36 1.40 -0.21 22.84
C GLN A 36 1.42 1.11 23.63
N LYS A 37 1.95 2.19 23.06
CA LYS A 37 2.03 3.51 23.68
C LYS A 37 0.85 4.36 23.24
N ASP A 38 0.23 5.06 24.19
CA ASP A 38 -0.90 6.00 23.95
C ASP A 38 -0.57 7.17 23.00
N GLU A 39 0.71 7.38 22.70
CA GLU A 39 1.20 8.41 21.78
C GLU A 39 0.87 8.13 20.31
N TYR A 40 0.60 6.86 19.98
CA TYR A 40 0.27 6.44 18.62
C TYR A 40 -1.23 6.20 18.52
N PHE A 41 -1.83 6.83 17.54
CA PHE A 41 -3.27 6.78 17.34
C PHE A 41 -3.79 5.34 17.29
N ASN A 42 -4.58 4.97 18.27
CA ASN A 42 -5.32 3.72 18.31
C ASN A 42 -6.62 3.91 17.55
N GLY A 43 -6.64 3.50 16.28
CA GLY A 43 -7.89 3.36 15.58
C GLY A 43 -8.51 2.01 15.92
N ASP A 44 -9.44 1.94 16.85
CA ASP A 44 -10.49 0.94 16.73
C ASP A 44 -11.40 1.45 15.62
N ASP A 45 -10.98 1.19 14.40
CA ASP A 45 -11.80 1.43 13.25
C ASP A 45 -12.85 0.31 13.23
N ASN A 46 -14.11 0.66 13.51
CA ASN A 46 -15.25 -0.25 13.42
C ASN A 46 -15.29 -0.99 12.08
N GLU A 47 -14.57 -0.50 11.08
CA GLU A 47 -14.46 -1.06 9.75
C GLU A 47 -13.28 -2.02 9.54
N MET A 48 -12.22 -1.94 10.36
CA MET A 48 -11.02 -2.79 10.21
C MET A 48 -10.71 -3.63 11.44
N GLY A 49 -11.38 -3.38 12.59
CA GLY A 49 -11.09 -4.02 13.86
C GLY A 49 -9.84 -3.42 14.54
N PRO A 50 -9.22 -4.13 15.48
CA PRO A 50 -8.15 -3.57 16.30
C PRO A 50 -6.86 -3.37 15.47
N ILE A 51 -6.47 -2.12 15.24
CA ILE A 51 -5.28 -1.72 14.49
C ILE A 51 -4.54 -0.58 15.18
N TYR A 52 -3.25 -0.44 14.90
CA TYR A 52 -2.45 0.74 15.22
C TYR A 52 -1.91 1.36 13.94
N ASN A 53 -2.16 2.63 13.71
CA ASN A 53 -1.68 3.35 12.55
C ASN A 53 -0.67 4.43 12.94
N LEU A 54 0.44 4.50 12.22
CA LEU A 54 1.40 5.60 12.24
C LEU A 54 1.37 6.27 10.87
N TYR A 55 0.84 7.48 10.83
CA TYR A 55 0.79 8.29 9.61
C TYR A 55 2.05 9.12 9.46
N LYS A 56 2.70 9.06 8.30
CA LYS A 56 3.97 9.73 7.99
C LYS A 56 5.07 9.48 9.04
N PRO A 57 5.30 8.22 9.51
CA PRO A 57 6.37 7.95 10.46
C PRO A 57 7.72 8.29 9.82
N HIS A 58 8.65 8.84 10.62
CA HIS A 58 9.95 9.34 10.12
C HIS A 58 10.68 8.32 9.23
N LYS A 59 10.88 7.09 9.73
CA LYS A 59 11.54 6.02 8.96
C LYS A 59 10.77 5.63 7.69
N GLY A 60 9.44 5.68 7.72
CA GLY A 60 8.59 5.44 6.55
C GLY A 60 8.77 6.53 5.51
N GLN A 61 8.85 7.79 5.92
CA GLN A 61 9.10 8.92 5.02
C GLN A 61 10.51 8.85 4.41
N GLU A 62 11.53 8.50 5.18
CA GLU A 62 12.88 8.27 4.65
C GLU A 62 12.88 7.19 3.57
N MET A 63 12.21 6.05 3.82
CA MET A 63 12.07 4.98 2.83
C MET A 63 11.30 5.42 1.59
N LEU A 64 10.22 6.19 1.76
CA LEU A 64 9.42 6.73 0.67
C LEU A 64 10.29 7.51 -0.31
N TYR A 65 11.07 8.48 0.19
CA TYR A 65 11.95 9.29 -0.66
C TYR A 65 13.12 8.50 -1.23
N HIS A 66 13.74 7.65 -0.41
CA HIS A 66 14.90 6.86 -0.84
C HIS A 66 14.56 5.89 -1.99
N LEU A 67 13.39 5.26 -1.93
CA LEU A 67 12.95 4.27 -2.91
C LEU A 67 12.30 4.87 -4.17
N THR A 68 11.95 6.17 -4.16
CA THR A 68 11.22 6.81 -5.26
C THR A 68 11.87 6.56 -6.62
N SER A 69 13.18 6.70 -6.75
CA SER A 69 13.90 6.50 -8.02
C SER A 69 13.81 5.06 -8.52
N GLY A 70 13.98 4.09 -7.62
CA GLY A 70 13.87 2.66 -7.95
C GLY A 70 12.45 2.28 -8.38
N ILE A 71 11.45 2.78 -7.63
CA ILE A 71 10.04 2.52 -7.93
C ILE A 71 9.63 3.19 -9.25
N THR A 72 10.11 4.41 -9.53
CA THR A 72 9.95 5.08 -10.83
C THR A 72 10.45 4.19 -11.97
N GLY A 73 11.61 3.53 -11.81
CA GLY A 73 12.14 2.59 -12.80
C GLY A 73 11.28 1.34 -12.98
N ILE A 74 10.69 0.82 -11.90
CA ILE A 74 9.80 -0.36 -11.97
C ILE A 74 8.45 0.02 -12.62
N VAL A 75 7.90 1.16 -12.27
CA VAL A 75 6.60 1.65 -12.79
C VAL A 75 6.70 2.13 -14.24
N GLU A 76 7.90 2.52 -14.69
CA GLU A 76 8.19 3.13 -16.01
C GLU A 76 7.49 4.50 -16.20
N ALA A 77 7.23 5.20 -15.10
CA ALA A 77 6.66 6.55 -15.11
C ALA A 77 7.25 7.40 -13.98
N SER A 78 7.46 8.69 -14.23
CA SER A 78 7.93 9.64 -13.20
C SER A 78 6.89 9.77 -12.09
N LEU A 79 7.34 9.67 -10.84
CA LEU A 79 6.49 9.65 -9.65
C LEU A 79 6.81 10.80 -8.71
N PHE A 80 5.77 11.34 -8.07
CA PHE A 80 5.85 12.13 -6.86
C PHE A 80 5.51 11.26 -5.65
N PRO A 81 6.36 11.22 -4.60
CA PRO A 81 6.01 10.59 -3.34
C PRO A 81 4.94 11.41 -2.61
N THR A 82 3.91 10.77 -2.11
CA THR A 82 2.82 11.44 -1.37
C THR A 82 2.96 11.26 0.13
N TYR A 83 2.85 10.05 0.63
CA TYR A 83 3.03 9.77 2.06
C TYR A 83 3.37 8.30 2.32
N SER A 84 3.86 8.04 3.52
CA SER A 84 4.02 6.70 4.06
C SER A 84 3.09 6.47 5.25
N MET A 85 2.76 5.22 5.51
CA MET A 85 2.00 4.80 6.68
C MET A 85 2.54 3.46 7.18
N MET A 86 2.63 3.28 8.49
CA MET A 86 2.83 1.97 9.09
C MET A 86 1.55 1.54 9.80
N ARG A 87 1.26 0.25 9.71
CA ARG A 87 0.11 -0.34 10.39
C ARG A 87 0.48 -1.63 11.06
N LEU A 88 0.04 -1.77 12.31
CA LEU A 88 0.02 -3.02 13.03
C LEU A 88 -1.42 -3.51 13.13
N TYR A 89 -1.72 -4.60 12.46
CA TYR A 89 -2.98 -5.30 12.61
C TYR A 89 -2.87 -6.26 13.79
N LYS A 90 -3.94 -6.37 14.55
CA LYS A 90 -4.06 -7.25 15.71
C LYS A 90 -4.99 -8.42 15.39
N GLN A 91 -5.06 -9.40 16.27
CA GLN A 91 -6.03 -10.50 16.17
C GLN A 91 -7.46 -9.96 15.97
N GLY A 92 -8.16 -10.50 15.00
CA GLY A 92 -9.51 -10.08 14.63
C GLY A 92 -9.58 -8.94 13.62
N SER A 93 -8.46 -8.29 13.30
CA SER A 93 -8.41 -7.27 12.23
C SER A 93 -8.87 -7.84 10.89
N HIS A 94 -9.44 -6.98 10.08
CA HIS A 94 -9.80 -7.31 8.70
C HIS A 94 -9.61 -6.09 7.79
N LEU A 95 -9.52 -6.32 6.50
CA LEU A 95 -9.48 -5.26 5.50
C LEU A 95 -10.52 -5.59 4.44
N ARG A 96 -11.57 -4.76 4.36
CA ARG A 96 -12.64 -4.93 3.38
C ARG A 96 -12.13 -4.69 1.96
N ARG A 97 -12.86 -5.19 0.98
CA ARG A 97 -12.61 -4.96 -0.43
C ARG A 97 -12.81 -3.47 -0.75
N HIS A 98 -11.78 -2.82 -1.28
CA HIS A 98 -11.77 -1.39 -1.58
C HIS A 98 -10.71 -1.06 -2.65
N THR A 99 -10.78 0.14 -3.18
CA THR A 99 -9.69 0.84 -3.86
C THR A 99 -9.19 1.95 -2.96
N ASP A 100 -7.94 2.36 -3.15
CA ASP A 100 -7.33 3.45 -2.41
C ASP A 100 -7.85 4.82 -2.86
N ARG A 101 -7.56 5.84 -2.07
CA ARG A 101 -7.86 7.25 -2.37
C ARG A 101 -6.87 7.84 -3.40
N PRO A 102 -7.18 9.02 -4.01
CA PRO A 102 -6.38 9.61 -5.09
C PRO A 102 -4.88 9.74 -4.82
N ALA A 103 -4.45 10.08 -3.60
CA ALA A 103 -3.03 10.19 -3.23
C ALA A 103 -2.27 8.84 -3.22
N CYS A 104 -2.93 7.74 -3.52
CA CYS A 104 -2.41 6.37 -3.54
C CYS A 104 -2.51 5.75 -4.94
N GLU A 105 -2.32 6.53 -6.02
CA GLU A 105 -2.41 6.04 -7.40
C GLU A 105 -1.52 4.82 -7.62
N ILE A 106 -0.28 4.91 -7.19
CA ILE A 106 0.68 3.82 -7.17
C ILE A 106 1.00 3.53 -5.70
N SER A 107 0.59 2.38 -5.25
CA SER A 107 0.76 1.94 -3.87
C SER A 107 1.76 0.81 -3.76
N MET A 108 2.55 0.83 -2.71
CA MET A 108 3.40 -0.28 -2.33
C MET A 108 3.09 -0.68 -0.89
N THR A 109 2.83 -1.96 -0.66
CA THR A 109 2.74 -2.53 0.69
C THR A 109 3.90 -3.48 0.93
N MET A 110 4.63 -3.30 2.03
CA MET A 110 5.74 -4.15 2.43
C MET A 110 5.39 -4.87 3.72
N HIS A 111 5.60 -6.19 3.75
CA HIS A 111 5.43 -6.96 4.97
C HIS A 111 6.67 -6.83 5.86
N LEU A 112 6.47 -6.38 7.08
CA LEU A 112 7.55 -6.18 8.06
C LEU A 112 7.76 -7.41 8.95
N GLY A 113 6.67 -8.07 9.34
CA GLY A 113 6.67 -9.23 10.22
C GLY A 113 5.29 -9.54 10.76
N GLY A 114 5.14 -10.71 11.34
CA GLY A 114 3.91 -11.22 11.91
C GLY A 114 4.08 -12.65 12.37
N ASP A 115 3.16 -13.16 13.15
CA ASP A 115 3.21 -14.52 13.69
C ASP A 115 2.37 -15.52 12.86
N GLU A 116 1.47 -15.02 12.00
CA GLU A 116 0.69 -15.84 11.08
C GLU A 116 0.70 -15.23 9.66
N LYS A 117 0.55 -16.08 8.65
CA LYS A 117 0.36 -15.65 7.27
C LYS A 117 -1.03 -15.07 7.09
N TRP A 118 -1.13 -14.06 6.23
CA TRP A 118 -2.41 -13.43 5.91
C TRP A 118 -2.46 -12.98 4.45
N GLU A 119 -3.28 -13.64 3.68
CA GLU A 119 -3.38 -13.44 2.25
C GLU A 119 -3.92 -12.04 1.93
N LEU A 120 -3.21 -11.33 1.05
CA LEU A 120 -3.72 -10.18 0.34
C LEU A 120 -4.45 -10.66 -0.91
N LEU A 121 -5.69 -10.24 -1.06
CA LEU A 121 -6.51 -10.50 -2.24
C LEU A 121 -6.43 -9.27 -3.14
N ILE A 122 -6.05 -9.46 -4.39
CA ILE A 122 -5.99 -8.38 -5.38
C ILE A 122 -6.66 -8.80 -6.67
N GLU A 123 -7.49 -7.92 -7.22
CA GLU A 123 -8.25 -8.18 -8.44
C GLU A 123 -7.48 -7.70 -9.66
N ARG A 124 -7.38 -8.57 -10.66
CA ARG A 124 -6.82 -8.24 -11.96
C ARG A 124 -7.84 -7.50 -12.82
N PRO A 125 -7.42 -6.86 -13.94
CA PRO A 125 -8.34 -6.17 -14.86
C PRO A 125 -9.42 -7.07 -15.46
N ASP A 126 -9.16 -8.38 -15.58
CA ASP A 126 -10.13 -9.37 -16.07
C ASP A 126 -11.13 -9.84 -15.00
N GLY A 127 -11.04 -9.32 -13.77
CA GLY A 127 -11.88 -9.67 -12.63
C GLY A 127 -11.39 -10.90 -11.84
N GLU A 128 -10.28 -11.53 -12.27
CA GLU A 128 -9.71 -12.64 -11.50
C GLU A 128 -9.09 -12.13 -10.20
N VAL A 129 -9.42 -12.76 -9.08
CA VAL A 129 -8.84 -12.44 -7.77
C VAL A 129 -7.62 -13.33 -7.52
N ARG A 130 -6.49 -12.70 -7.24
CA ARG A 130 -5.26 -13.38 -6.84
C ARG A 130 -5.03 -13.30 -5.35
N GLU A 131 -4.62 -14.42 -4.76
CA GLU A 131 -4.15 -14.49 -3.38
C GLU A 131 -2.64 -14.35 -3.35
N VAL A 132 -2.14 -13.34 -2.63
CA VAL A 132 -0.72 -13.07 -2.50
C VAL A 132 -0.32 -13.16 -1.02
N ILE A 133 0.68 -13.97 -0.73
CA ILE A 133 1.31 -14.07 0.59
C ILE A 133 2.65 -13.33 0.51
N LEU A 134 2.88 -12.39 1.41
CA LEU A 134 4.13 -11.69 1.57
C LEU A 134 4.91 -12.28 2.75
N ASN A 135 6.17 -12.61 2.54
CA ASN A 135 7.11 -12.90 3.62
C ASN A 135 7.76 -11.59 4.10
N PRO A 136 8.32 -11.52 5.32
CA PRO A 136 9.04 -10.33 5.77
C PRO A 136 10.12 -9.90 4.77
N GLY A 137 10.04 -8.63 4.34
CA GLY A 137 10.90 -8.07 3.30
C GLY A 137 10.32 -8.10 1.88
N ASP A 138 9.26 -8.87 1.63
CA ASP A 138 8.54 -8.81 0.35
C ASP A 138 7.69 -7.54 0.25
N ALA A 139 7.51 -7.08 -0.98
CA ALA A 139 6.63 -5.95 -1.30
C ALA A 139 5.67 -6.29 -2.43
N LEU A 140 4.47 -5.71 -2.39
CA LEU A 140 3.53 -5.69 -3.49
C LEU A 140 3.37 -4.24 -3.96
N LEU A 141 3.75 -3.98 -5.21
CA LEU A 141 3.50 -2.72 -5.90
C LEU A 141 2.23 -2.87 -6.72
N TYR A 142 1.27 -1.94 -6.60
CA TYR A 142 -0.04 -2.10 -7.24
C TYR A 142 -0.68 -0.76 -7.60
N LEU A 143 -1.67 -0.80 -8.50
CA LEU A 143 -2.48 0.35 -8.90
C LEU A 143 -3.55 0.63 -7.85
N GLY A 144 -3.20 1.39 -6.81
CA GLY A 144 -4.04 1.55 -5.61
C GLY A 144 -5.44 2.06 -5.89
N CYS A 145 -5.58 3.04 -6.78
CA CYS A 145 -6.86 3.67 -7.10
C CYS A 145 -7.80 2.82 -7.97
N THR A 146 -7.30 1.78 -8.63
CA THR A 146 -8.07 0.98 -9.60
C THR A 146 -8.10 -0.51 -9.30
N ALA A 147 -7.08 -1.06 -8.65
CA ALA A 147 -7.03 -2.45 -8.24
C ALA A 147 -7.85 -2.65 -6.96
N MET A 148 -8.98 -3.33 -7.07
CA MET A 148 -9.74 -3.75 -5.89
C MET A 148 -8.93 -4.73 -5.06
N HIS A 149 -8.78 -4.45 -3.78
CA HIS A 149 -7.99 -5.31 -2.91
C HIS A 149 -8.59 -5.41 -1.50
N SER A 150 -8.19 -6.47 -0.79
CA SER A 150 -8.67 -6.79 0.57
C SER A 150 -7.74 -7.79 1.24
N ARG A 151 -8.05 -8.16 2.48
CA ARG A 151 -7.44 -9.29 3.17
C ARG A 151 -8.42 -10.45 3.28
N LYS A 152 -7.91 -11.67 3.21
CA LYS A 152 -8.71 -12.89 3.34
C LYS A 152 -9.15 -13.11 4.78
N GLY A 153 -10.44 -12.97 5.04
CA GLY A 153 -11.00 -13.16 6.36
C GLY A 153 -10.43 -12.21 7.43
N ARG A 154 -10.52 -12.64 8.69
CA ARG A 154 -9.94 -11.92 9.82
C ARG A 154 -8.58 -12.50 10.18
N TYR A 155 -7.65 -11.63 10.57
CA TYR A 155 -6.34 -12.05 11.02
C TYR A 155 -6.45 -12.93 12.29
N GLN A 156 -5.77 -14.07 12.30
CA GLN A 156 -5.85 -15.04 13.38
C GLN A 156 -4.66 -14.98 14.34
N GLY A 157 -3.53 -14.43 13.89
CA GLY A 157 -2.36 -14.22 14.73
C GLY A 157 -2.49 -13.02 15.68
N ASN A 158 -1.46 -12.74 16.47
CA ASN A 158 -1.46 -11.64 17.42
C ASN A 158 -1.16 -10.31 16.75
N ASP A 159 -0.12 -10.28 15.89
CA ASP A 159 0.41 -9.07 15.30
C ASP A 159 0.83 -9.28 13.83
N TYR A 160 0.46 -8.33 12.95
CA TYR A 160 0.87 -8.30 11.56
C TYR A 160 1.26 -6.88 11.15
N GLY A 161 2.54 -6.65 10.90
CA GLY A 161 3.12 -5.34 10.63
C GLY A 161 3.31 -5.06 9.15
N GLN A 162 2.88 -3.89 8.68
CA GLN A 162 3.09 -3.42 7.31
C GLN A 162 3.58 -1.98 7.26
N LEU A 163 4.39 -1.70 6.22
CA LEU A 163 4.74 -0.36 5.77
C LEU A 163 4.09 -0.13 4.40
N PHE A 164 3.43 0.99 4.25
CA PHE A 164 2.82 1.46 3.01
C PHE A 164 3.56 2.69 2.51
N LEU A 165 3.87 2.70 1.21
CA LEU A 165 4.43 3.85 0.50
C LEU A 165 3.50 4.20 -0.66
N HIS A 166 3.15 5.47 -0.78
CA HIS A 166 2.19 5.92 -1.79
C HIS A 166 2.81 6.98 -2.70
N TYR A 167 2.47 6.89 -3.96
CA TYR A 167 2.97 7.74 -5.02
C TYR A 167 1.83 8.10 -5.98
N VAL A 168 2.05 9.18 -6.74
CA VAL A 168 1.23 9.54 -7.90
C VAL A 168 2.14 9.80 -9.09
N ARG A 169 1.65 9.56 -10.30
CA ARG A 169 2.39 9.93 -11.50
C ARG A 169 2.52 11.45 -11.59
N SER A 170 3.74 11.95 -11.78
CA SER A 170 4.03 13.40 -11.80
C SER A 170 3.33 14.14 -12.94
N GLN A 171 2.95 13.44 -14.01
CA GLN A 171 2.22 13.96 -15.15
C GLN A 171 0.87 13.23 -15.36
N GLY A 172 0.37 12.58 -14.33
CA GLY A 172 -0.94 11.94 -14.30
C GLY A 172 -2.04 12.89 -13.79
N PRO A 173 -3.31 12.50 -13.91
CA PRO A 173 -4.45 13.32 -13.47
C PRO A 173 -4.48 13.53 -11.95
N LEU A 174 -3.79 12.71 -11.18
CA LEU A 174 -3.73 12.79 -9.71
C LEU A 174 -2.48 13.50 -9.18
N ALA A 175 -1.64 14.09 -10.04
CA ALA A 175 -0.42 14.79 -9.63
C ALA A 175 -0.67 15.91 -8.59
N TYR A 176 -1.85 16.50 -8.58
CA TYR A 176 -2.24 17.53 -7.61
C TYR A 176 -2.30 17.04 -6.16
N THR A 177 -2.32 15.72 -5.95
CA THR A 177 -2.32 15.11 -4.60
C THR A 177 -0.91 14.86 -4.05
N GLU A 178 0.13 15.35 -4.69
CA GLU A 178 1.54 15.16 -4.28
C GLU A 178 1.83 15.59 -2.84
N VAL A 179 1.14 16.63 -2.36
CA VAL A 179 1.29 17.15 -1.00
C VAL A 179 0.44 16.38 0.01
N ASP A 180 -0.44 15.52 -0.46
CA ASP A 180 -1.42 14.77 0.37
C ASP A 180 -2.06 15.62 1.48
N LEU A 181 -2.91 16.54 1.06
CA LEU A 181 -3.68 17.42 1.95
C LEU A 181 -4.95 16.73 2.50
N ASN A 182 -5.10 15.42 2.34
CA ASN A 182 -6.32 14.67 2.66
C ASN A 182 -7.55 15.25 1.94
N THR A 183 -7.33 15.66 0.68
CA THR A 183 -8.37 16.29 -0.15
C THR A 183 -9.49 15.32 -0.47
N ASP A 184 -10.71 15.83 -0.45
CA ASP A 184 -11.91 15.10 -0.87
C ASP A 184 -11.75 14.56 -2.28
N LYS A 185 -12.50 13.48 -2.59
CA LYS A 185 -12.53 12.92 -3.94
C LYS A 185 -12.97 14.01 -4.93
N PRO A 186 -12.31 14.11 -6.10
CA PRO A 186 -12.74 15.06 -7.13
C PRO A 186 -14.19 14.82 -7.56
N ASP A 187 -14.89 15.88 -7.96
CA ASP A 187 -16.28 15.82 -8.46
C ASP A 187 -16.41 15.22 -9.88
N TYR A 188 -15.34 14.66 -10.42
CA TYR A 188 -15.35 14.02 -11.74
C TYR A 188 -14.97 12.54 -11.65
N ASP A 189 -15.33 11.75 -12.66
CA ASP A 189 -15.01 10.31 -12.73
C ASP A 189 -13.52 10.06 -13.05
N TRP A 190 -12.67 10.35 -12.08
CA TRP A 190 -11.23 10.19 -12.17
C TRP A 190 -10.81 8.71 -12.21
N GLU A 191 -11.61 7.80 -11.64
CA GLU A 191 -11.32 6.36 -11.65
C GLU A 191 -11.42 5.78 -13.05
N SER A 192 -12.46 6.13 -13.80
CA SER A 192 -12.62 5.72 -15.22
C SER A 192 -11.55 6.37 -16.09
N GLN A 193 -11.19 7.63 -15.84
CA GLN A 193 -10.10 8.28 -16.55
C GLN A 193 -8.78 7.53 -16.35
N LEU A 194 -8.43 7.15 -15.13
CA LEU A 194 -7.21 6.38 -14.84
C LEU A 194 -7.22 5.03 -15.55
N LYS A 195 -8.34 4.30 -15.51
CA LYS A 195 -8.45 3.00 -16.20
C LYS A 195 -8.18 3.13 -17.69
N ASN A 196 -8.78 4.13 -18.34
CA ASN A 196 -8.59 4.39 -19.76
C ASN A 196 -7.13 4.74 -20.07
N GLU A 197 -6.48 5.58 -19.26
CA GLU A 197 -5.06 5.90 -19.43
C GLU A 197 -4.13 4.69 -19.25
N TYR A 198 -4.44 3.79 -18.33
CA TYR A 198 -3.62 2.58 -18.12
C TYR A 198 -3.78 1.57 -19.27
N THR A 199 -4.96 1.46 -19.85
CA THR A 199 -5.26 0.54 -20.95
C THR A 199 -4.98 1.13 -22.31
N GLY A 200 -4.79 2.44 -22.42
CA GLY A 200 -4.54 3.15 -23.69
C GLY A 200 -5.79 3.26 -24.58
N THR A 201 -6.98 3.21 -23.99
CA THR A 201 -8.29 3.32 -24.67
C THR A 201 -8.91 4.71 -24.50
#